data_5d656e4e4832f3e79b0b0fdcb2a211e2
#
_entry.id   5d656e4e4832f3e79b0b0fdcb2a211e2
#
_cell.length_a   1.000
_cell.length_b   1.000
_cell.length_c   1.000
_cell.angle_alpha   90.00
_cell.angle_beta   90.00
_cell.angle_gamma   90.00
#
_symmetry.space_group_name_H-M   'P 1'
#
loop_
_entity.id
_entity.type
_entity.pdbx_description
1 polymer ?
#
loop_
_entity_poly.entity_id
_entity_poly.type
_entity_poly.pdbx_seq_one_letter_code
_entity_poly.pdbx_strand_id
1 'polypeptide(L)'
;MKITPVLVVSAIEPVLPLWEALGFTRTTEVPHGDRLGFVILARDGAEIMYQTEESVRADEARVLEGPKPLAASSLFVQVDDLDAVVAKLPKETDVFVARRTTFYGATETFLRDAAGNVIILAQFA
;
A
#
# COMPACT_ATOMS: atom_id res chain seq x y z
N MET A 1 12.98 1.09 -18.22
CA MET A 1 11.82 1.78 -17.66
C MET A 1 11.47 1.15 -16.30
N LYS A 2 11.15 1.97 -15.31
CA LYS A 2 10.71 1.50 -13.99
C LYS A 2 9.43 2.25 -13.62
N ILE A 3 8.41 1.53 -13.19
CA ILE A 3 7.15 2.13 -12.74
C ILE A 3 7.03 1.91 -11.23
N THR A 4 6.89 2.99 -10.48
CA THR A 4 6.70 2.94 -9.03
C THR A 4 5.39 3.65 -8.70
N PRO A 5 4.43 2.99 -8.05
CA PRO A 5 3.20 3.66 -7.63
C PRO A 5 3.49 4.66 -6.53
N VAL A 6 2.83 5.82 -6.61
CA VAL A 6 2.83 6.82 -5.54
C VAL A 6 1.38 6.98 -5.09
N LEU A 7 1.10 6.60 -3.85
CA LEU A 7 -0.24 6.73 -3.28
C LEU A 7 -0.30 7.98 -2.42
N VAL A 8 -1.26 8.85 -2.73
CA VAL A 8 -1.48 10.09 -1.97
C VAL A 8 -2.45 9.79 -0.83
N VAL A 9 -2.04 10.12 0.38
CA VAL A 9 -2.77 9.78 1.61
C VAL A 9 -2.84 11.00 2.54
N SER A 10 -3.73 10.96 3.52
CA SER A 10 -3.79 12.02 4.53
C SER A 10 -2.67 11.90 5.56
N ALA A 11 -2.24 10.67 5.87
CA ALA A 11 -1.16 10.39 6.81
C ALA A 11 -0.44 9.10 6.40
N ILE A 12 0.88 9.07 6.54
CA ILE A 12 1.72 7.92 6.19
C ILE A 12 1.87 6.94 7.34
N GLU A 13 2.08 7.45 8.55
CA GLU A 13 2.37 6.61 9.71
C GLU A 13 1.38 5.44 9.90
N PRO A 14 0.07 5.64 9.71
CA PRO A 14 -0.88 4.54 9.87
C PRO A 14 -0.75 3.41 8.85
N VAL A 15 -0.14 3.63 7.67
CA VAL A 15 0.00 2.57 6.66
C VAL A 15 1.26 1.73 6.87
N LEU A 16 2.22 2.21 7.64
CA LEU A 16 3.52 1.56 7.79
C LEU A 16 3.48 0.17 8.44
N PRO A 17 2.69 -0.08 9.50
CA PRO A 17 2.66 -1.40 10.13
C PRO A 17 2.29 -2.53 9.18
N LEU A 18 1.36 -2.28 8.25
CA LEU A 18 0.97 -3.28 7.25
C LEU A 18 2.16 -3.66 6.35
N TRP A 19 2.83 -2.66 5.78
CA TRP A 19 3.94 -2.90 4.87
C TRP A 19 5.14 -3.51 5.57
N GLU A 20 5.41 -3.12 6.80
CA GLU A 20 6.46 -3.71 7.62
C GLU A 20 6.15 -5.19 7.92
N ALA A 21 4.89 -5.53 8.20
CA ALA A 21 4.45 -6.92 8.37
C ALA A 21 4.64 -7.74 7.10
N LEU A 22 4.50 -7.11 5.92
CA LEU A 22 4.78 -7.74 4.63
C LEU A 22 6.27 -7.81 4.31
N GLY A 23 7.14 -7.34 5.21
CA GLY A 23 8.59 -7.41 5.04
C GLY A 23 9.20 -6.26 4.27
N PHE A 24 8.46 -5.18 4.03
CA PHE A 24 8.99 -3.99 3.38
C PHE A 24 9.81 -3.16 4.37
N THR A 25 10.86 -2.51 3.88
CA THR A 25 11.69 -1.60 4.66
C THR A 25 11.57 -0.18 4.11
N ARG A 26 11.73 0.79 5.00
CA ARG A 26 11.76 2.20 4.62
C ARG A 26 13.15 2.52 4.07
N THR A 27 13.25 2.81 2.79
CA THR A 27 14.52 3.16 2.15
C THR A 27 14.74 4.66 2.08
N THR A 28 13.67 5.44 2.14
CA THR A 28 13.73 6.91 2.14
C THR A 28 12.57 7.45 2.96
N GLU A 29 12.86 8.42 3.81
CA GLU A 29 11.87 9.14 4.61
C GLU A 29 12.10 10.65 4.46
N VAL A 30 11.05 11.40 4.14
CA VAL A 30 11.12 12.85 4.06
C VAL A 30 10.05 13.44 4.99
N PRO A 31 10.44 14.15 6.04
CA PRO A 31 9.48 14.79 6.93
C PRO A 31 8.79 15.97 6.28
N HIS A 32 7.57 16.24 6.72
CA HIS A 32 6.83 17.43 6.38
C HIS A 32 6.19 17.94 7.67
N GLY A 33 6.75 19.02 8.23
CA GLY A 33 6.40 19.41 9.59
C GLY A 33 6.90 18.40 10.62
N ASP A 34 6.02 17.97 11.51
CA ASP A 34 6.32 17.05 12.60
C ASP A 34 6.01 15.58 12.27
N ARG A 35 5.69 15.28 11.02
CA ARG A 35 5.38 13.92 10.56
C ARG A 35 5.95 13.65 9.17
N LEU A 36 5.86 12.40 8.71
CA LEU A 36 6.32 12.03 7.38
C LEU A 36 5.44 12.66 6.29
N GLY A 37 6.07 13.27 5.30
CA GLY A 37 5.40 13.76 4.09
C GLY A 37 5.58 12.81 2.91
N PHE A 38 6.64 12.00 2.92
CA PHE A 38 6.96 11.09 1.84
C PHE A 38 7.76 9.92 2.38
N VAL A 39 7.50 8.71 1.85
CA VAL A 39 8.25 7.51 2.20
C VAL A 39 8.39 6.60 0.98
N ILE A 40 9.52 5.93 0.86
CA ILE A 40 9.72 4.83 -0.08
C ILE A 40 9.84 3.55 0.71
N LEU A 41 9.03 2.56 0.35
CA LEU A 41 9.02 1.23 0.93
C LEU A 41 9.46 0.24 -0.13
N ALA A 42 10.39 -0.66 0.21
CA ALA A 42 10.96 -1.59 -0.75
C ALA A 42 11.14 -2.99 -0.16
N ARG A 43 10.95 -3.99 -1.02
CA ARG A 43 11.26 -5.40 -0.75
C ARG A 43 11.44 -6.16 -2.06
N ASP A 44 12.52 -6.95 -2.18
CA ASP A 44 12.75 -7.87 -3.30
C ASP A 44 12.59 -7.24 -4.68
N GLY A 45 13.08 -6.01 -4.83
CA GLY A 45 12.96 -5.25 -6.09
C GLY A 45 11.62 -4.57 -6.29
N ALA A 46 10.64 -4.83 -5.45
CA ALA A 46 9.36 -4.11 -5.46
C ALA A 46 9.50 -2.81 -4.66
N GLU A 47 8.82 -1.77 -5.13
CA GLU A 47 8.87 -0.45 -4.50
C GLU A 47 7.51 0.21 -4.56
N ILE A 48 7.13 0.87 -3.48
CA ILE A 48 5.92 1.67 -3.39
C ILE A 48 6.25 2.96 -2.63
N MET A 49 5.62 4.04 -3.03
CA MET A 49 5.78 5.34 -2.38
C MET A 49 4.45 5.81 -1.81
N TYR A 50 4.50 6.43 -0.64
CA TYR A 50 3.37 7.15 -0.07
C TYR A 50 3.77 8.61 0.11
N GLN A 51 2.84 9.50 -0.18
CA GLN A 51 3.04 10.94 -0.02
C GLN A 51 1.77 11.55 0.59
N THR A 52 1.92 12.44 1.56
CA THR A 52 0.75 13.11 2.13
C THR A 52 0.22 14.18 1.18
N GLU A 53 -1.09 14.45 1.27
CA GLU A 53 -1.71 15.55 0.52
C GLU A 53 -1.01 16.89 0.77
N GLU A 54 -0.62 17.16 2.01
CA GLU A 54 0.08 18.39 2.36
C GLU A 54 1.43 18.50 1.65
N SER A 55 2.19 17.41 1.61
CA SER A 55 3.47 17.35 0.90
C SER A 55 3.27 17.55 -0.61
N VAL A 56 2.27 16.89 -1.21
CA VAL A 56 1.92 17.07 -2.62
C VAL A 56 1.56 18.52 -2.89
N ARG A 57 0.74 19.13 -2.04
CA ARG A 57 0.31 20.52 -2.21
C ARG A 57 1.48 21.48 -2.15
N ALA A 58 2.45 21.23 -1.29
CA ALA A 58 3.66 22.05 -1.19
C ALA A 58 4.59 21.86 -2.39
N ASP A 59 4.61 20.65 -2.98
CA ASP A 59 5.48 20.33 -4.12
C ASP A 59 4.83 20.69 -5.45
N GLU A 60 3.66 20.13 -5.75
CA GLU A 60 2.92 20.37 -6.99
C GLU A 60 1.41 20.27 -6.75
N ALA A 61 0.80 21.35 -6.31
CA ALA A 61 -0.62 21.38 -5.96
C ALA A 61 -1.55 20.97 -7.10
N ARG A 62 -1.12 21.14 -8.36
CA ARG A 62 -1.92 20.75 -9.54
C ARG A 62 -2.25 19.26 -9.59
N VAL A 63 -1.47 18.41 -8.93
CA VAL A 63 -1.76 16.97 -8.82
C VAL A 63 -3.12 16.74 -8.14
N LEU A 64 -3.50 17.60 -7.21
CA LEU A 64 -4.76 17.48 -6.45
C LEU A 64 -5.95 18.14 -7.13
N GLU A 65 -5.76 18.83 -8.26
CA GLU A 65 -6.80 19.60 -8.94
C GLU A 65 -7.56 18.81 -10.00
N GLY A 66 -7.08 17.63 -10.38
CA GLY A 66 -7.68 16.81 -11.43
C GLY A 66 -8.97 16.11 -11.00
N PRO A 67 -9.63 15.39 -11.93
CA PRO A 67 -10.79 14.58 -11.60
C PRO A 67 -10.44 13.54 -10.54
N LYS A 68 -11.37 13.32 -9.59
CA LYS A 68 -11.18 12.30 -8.56
C LYS A 68 -11.51 10.91 -9.09
N PRO A 69 -10.72 9.87 -8.74
CA PRO A 69 -11.06 8.50 -9.08
C PRO A 69 -12.40 8.09 -8.47
N LEU A 70 -13.12 7.19 -9.13
CA LEU A 70 -14.37 6.63 -8.62
C LEU A 70 -14.15 5.72 -7.41
N ALA A 71 -12.98 5.12 -7.28
CA ALA A 71 -12.62 4.20 -6.22
C ALA A 71 -11.17 4.39 -5.80
N ALA A 72 -10.82 3.84 -4.63
CA ALA A 72 -9.44 3.79 -4.17
C ALA A 72 -8.59 2.93 -5.10
N SER A 73 -7.27 3.17 -5.09
CA SER A 73 -6.32 2.37 -5.85
C SER A 73 -6.27 0.94 -5.31
N SER A 74 -6.01 -0.01 -6.19
CA SER A 74 -5.78 -1.40 -5.83
C SER A 74 -4.37 -1.81 -6.19
N LEU A 75 -3.70 -2.53 -5.28
CA LEU A 75 -2.39 -3.09 -5.50
C LEU A 75 -2.50 -4.61 -5.45
N PHE A 76 -1.99 -5.27 -6.48
CA PHE A 76 -1.94 -6.72 -6.55
C PHE A 76 -0.55 -7.17 -6.10
N VAL A 77 -0.50 -7.86 -4.95
CA VAL A 77 0.76 -8.28 -4.31
C VAL A 77 0.83 -9.79 -4.32
N GLN A 78 1.68 -10.34 -5.18
CA GLN A 78 1.90 -11.77 -5.23
C GLN A 78 2.84 -12.21 -4.12
N VAL A 79 2.44 -13.24 -3.39
CA VAL A 79 3.19 -13.80 -2.27
C VAL A 79 3.38 -15.31 -2.47
N ASP A 80 4.40 -15.88 -1.85
CA ASP A 80 4.70 -17.32 -1.97
C ASP A 80 3.85 -18.17 -1.02
N ASP A 81 3.54 -17.63 0.17
CA ASP A 81 2.76 -18.32 1.20
C ASP A 81 1.75 -17.36 1.80
N LEU A 82 0.52 -17.40 1.30
CA LEU A 82 -0.55 -16.50 1.72
C LEU A 82 -0.88 -16.65 3.20
N ASP A 83 -0.97 -17.87 3.71
CA ASP A 83 -1.34 -18.10 5.11
C ASP A 83 -0.27 -17.53 6.05
N ALA A 84 1.00 -17.70 5.73
CA ALA A 84 2.09 -17.15 6.51
C ALA A 84 2.07 -15.61 6.53
N VAL A 85 1.77 -15.01 5.40
CA VAL A 85 1.67 -13.53 5.29
C VAL A 85 0.48 -13.03 6.10
N VAL A 86 -0.68 -13.64 5.94
CA VAL A 86 -1.90 -13.24 6.66
C VAL A 86 -1.70 -13.35 8.16
N ALA A 87 -1.00 -14.37 8.64
CA ALA A 87 -0.72 -14.56 10.07
C ALA A 87 0.13 -13.44 10.67
N LYS A 88 0.90 -12.71 9.85
CA LYS A 88 1.75 -11.61 10.29
C LYS A 88 1.09 -10.24 10.22
N LEU A 89 -0.11 -10.14 9.66
CA LEU A 89 -0.80 -8.85 9.53
C LEU A 89 -1.10 -8.26 10.90
N PRO A 90 -1.03 -6.93 11.04
CA PRO A 90 -1.49 -6.26 12.26
C PRO A 90 -2.93 -6.65 12.58
N LYS A 91 -3.28 -6.73 13.86
CA LYS A 91 -4.63 -7.14 14.29
C LYS A 91 -5.74 -6.23 13.77
N GLU A 92 -5.43 -4.96 13.60
CA GLU A 92 -6.38 -3.94 13.17
C GLU A 92 -6.56 -3.91 11.64
N THR A 93 -5.88 -4.79 10.90
CA THR A 93 -5.97 -4.83 9.45
C THR A 93 -7.41 -5.08 9.00
N ASP A 94 -7.92 -4.22 8.14
CA ASP A 94 -9.27 -4.33 7.58
C ASP A 94 -9.28 -5.36 6.45
N VAL A 95 -9.46 -6.64 6.81
CA VAL A 95 -9.61 -7.73 5.85
C VAL A 95 -11.09 -7.86 5.52
N PHE A 96 -11.47 -7.58 4.27
CA PHE A 96 -12.89 -7.64 3.88
C PHE A 96 -13.22 -8.82 2.98
N VAL A 97 -12.23 -9.53 2.42
CA VAL A 97 -12.39 -10.84 1.83
C VAL A 97 -11.30 -11.73 2.41
N ALA A 98 -11.68 -12.62 3.32
CA ALA A 98 -10.72 -13.44 4.05
C ALA A 98 -9.98 -14.40 3.12
N ARG A 99 -10.71 -15.04 2.20
CA ARG A 99 -10.11 -15.98 1.27
C ARG A 99 -11.07 -16.25 0.11
N ARG A 100 -10.54 -16.22 -1.11
CA ARG A 100 -11.27 -16.67 -2.29
C ARG A 100 -10.33 -17.39 -3.25
N THR A 101 -10.87 -18.31 -4.02
CA THR A 101 -10.17 -18.91 -5.16
C THR A 101 -10.65 -18.25 -6.44
N THR A 102 -9.75 -18.11 -7.41
CA THR A 102 -10.04 -17.42 -8.66
C THR A 102 -9.97 -18.39 -9.84
N PHE A 103 -10.62 -18.02 -10.95
CA PHE A 103 -10.57 -18.82 -12.18
C PHE A 103 -9.16 -18.84 -12.79
N TYR A 104 -8.30 -17.89 -12.46
CA TYR A 104 -6.92 -17.82 -12.97
C TYR A 104 -5.91 -18.52 -12.05
N GLY A 105 -6.35 -19.33 -11.10
CA GLY A 105 -5.47 -20.19 -10.32
C GLY A 105 -4.85 -19.55 -9.09
N ALA A 106 -5.41 -18.47 -8.58
CA ALA A 106 -4.93 -17.82 -7.38
C ALA A 106 -5.85 -18.06 -6.18
N THR A 107 -5.25 -18.05 -4.99
CA THR A 107 -5.95 -17.88 -3.72
C THR A 107 -5.63 -16.48 -3.22
N GLU A 108 -6.67 -15.72 -2.86
CA GLU A 108 -6.53 -14.29 -2.57
C GLU A 108 -7.16 -13.90 -1.25
N THR A 109 -6.53 -12.93 -0.57
CA THR A 109 -7.08 -12.20 0.56
C THR A 109 -7.12 -10.72 0.20
N PHE A 110 -8.25 -10.06 0.43
CA PHE A 110 -8.42 -8.63 0.15
C PHE A 110 -8.43 -7.86 1.46
N LEU A 111 -7.64 -6.81 1.52
CA LEU A 111 -7.61 -5.93 2.68
C LEU A 111 -7.50 -4.47 2.23
N ARG A 112 -7.78 -3.55 3.17
CA ARG A 112 -7.55 -2.13 2.97
C ARG A 112 -6.40 -1.67 3.85
N ASP A 113 -5.56 -0.79 3.30
CA ASP A 113 -4.62 -0.06 4.14
C ASP A 113 -5.37 1.00 4.97
N ALA A 114 -4.67 1.68 5.88
CA ALA A 114 -5.27 2.68 6.75
C ALA A 114 -5.83 3.89 5.98
N ALA A 115 -5.42 4.09 4.73
CA ALA A 115 -5.91 5.15 3.86
C ALA A 115 -7.08 4.73 2.97
N GLY A 116 -7.48 3.45 3.03
CA GLY A 116 -8.60 2.91 2.26
C GLY A 116 -8.21 2.31 0.91
N ASN A 117 -6.94 2.26 0.55
CA ASN A 117 -6.51 1.58 -0.67
C ASN A 117 -6.63 0.07 -0.52
N VAL A 118 -6.99 -0.60 -1.61
CA VAL A 118 -7.16 -2.06 -1.61
C VAL A 118 -5.82 -2.74 -1.88
N ILE A 119 -5.48 -3.72 -1.04
CA ILE A 119 -4.34 -4.60 -1.26
C ILE A 119 -4.87 -6.01 -1.44
N ILE A 120 -4.53 -6.61 -2.58
CA ILE A 120 -4.90 -7.98 -2.91
C ILE A 120 -3.66 -8.84 -2.73
N LEU A 121 -3.65 -9.67 -1.69
CA LEU A 121 -2.58 -10.64 -1.48
C LEU A 121 -2.94 -11.90 -2.24
N ALA A 122 -2.10 -12.33 -3.15
CA ALA A 122 -2.39 -13.45 -4.05
C ALA A 122 -1.28 -14.49 -4.05
N GLN A 123 -1.66 -15.75 -3.89
CA GLN A 123 -0.77 -16.89 -4.04
C GLN A 123 -1.25 -17.74 -5.22
N PHE A 124 -0.38 -17.97 -6.18
CA PHE A 124 -0.68 -18.86 -7.30
C PHE A 124 -0.30 -20.31 -6.95
N ALA A 125 -1.07 -21.23 -7.51
CA ALA A 125 -0.84 -22.64 -7.29
C ALA A 125 0.47 -23.12 -7.97
#